data_1857dba2b004ccfe66761d5bc1d7be50
#
_entry.id   1857dba2b004ccfe66761d5bc1d7be50
#
_cell.length_a   1.000
_cell.length_b   1.000
_cell.length_c   1.000
_cell.angle_alpha   90.00
_cell.angle_beta   90.00
_cell.angle_gamma   90.00
#
_symmetry.space_group_name_H-M   'P 1'
#
loop_
_entity.id
_entity.type
_entity.pdbx_description
1 polymer ?
#
loop_
_entity_poly.entity_id
_entity_poly.type
_entity_poly.pdbx_seq_one_letter_code
_entity_poly.pdbx_strand_id
1 'polypeptide(L)'
;MKKAVQKMCAAFIAAFVFALCLFAKPNTAQAAGGGWLYLNPVDNTWYYYVDGVVDTSYTGLAQNDFGWWYVSNGTIDWNYTGMAANEFGWWYVSGGTIDWNYTGMAANDFGWWYITNGVLDWNYTGMAANDFGWWYMTNGALDWNYTGMAANDFGWWYMTNGALNWNYTGMAANDFGWWYITNGALDLSFHGIGSNAYGYWYYNNGVRSEEH
;
A
#
# COMPACT_ATOMS: atom_id res chain seq x y z
N MET A 1 -14.38 -1.05 29.39
CA MET A 1 -15.14 -1.89 28.45
C MET A 1 -15.23 -1.28 27.04
N LYS A 2 -15.58 -0.01 26.80
CA LYS A 2 -15.70 0.57 25.45
C LYS A 2 -14.38 0.56 24.62
N LYS A 3 -13.21 0.77 25.23
CA LYS A 3 -11.91 0.74 24.53
C LYS A 3 -11.43 -0.68 24.11
N ALA A 4 -11.86 -1.72 24.84
CA ALA A 4 -11.55 -3.11 24.51
C ALA A 4 -12.40 -3.61 23.32
N VAL A 5 -13.66 -3.19 23.26
CA VAL A 5 -14.57 -3.52 22.15
C VAL A 5 -14.13 -2.83 20.84
N GLN A 6 -13.67 -1.57 20.91
CA GLN A 6 -13.12 -0.89 19.73
C GLN A 6 -11.84 -1.53 19.19
N LYS A 7 -10.94 -2.01 20.06
CA LYS A 7 -9.72 -2.73 19.64
C LYS A 7 -10.05 -4.12 19.06
N MET A 8 -11.05 -4.82 19.59
CA MET A 8 -11.51 -6.08 19.03
C MET A 8 -12.19 -5.90 17.66
N CYS A 9 -13.01 -4.86 17.49
CA CYS A 9 -13.61 -4.58 16.19
C CYS A 9 -12.57 -4.20 15.13
N ALA A 10 -11.56 -3.40 15.49
CA ALA A 10 -10.48 -3.04 14.55
C ALA A 10 -9.62 -4.26 14.16
N ALA A 11 -9.29 -5.14 15.11
CA ALA A 11 -8.55 -6.37 14.84
C ALA A 11 -9.36 -7.38 14.00
N PHE A 12 -10.67 -7.47 14.21
CA PHE A 12 -11.55 -8.32 13.40
C PHE A 12 -11.74 -7.77 11.99
N ILE A 13 -11.84 -6.46 11.82
CA ILE A 13 -11.95 -5.83 10.51
C ILE A 13 -10.63 -6.01 9.73
N ALA A 14 -9.47 -5.80 10.35
CA ALA A 14 -8.18 -5.99 9.71
C ALA A 14 -7.93 -7.47 9.32
N ALA A 15 -8.24 -8.43 10.19
CA ALA A 15 -8.11 -9.86 9.90
C ALA A 15 -9.12 -10.32 8.84
N PHE A 16 -10.34 -9.75 8.81
CA PHE A 16 -11.37 -10.08 7.83
C PHE A 16 -11.06 -9.48 6.45
N VAL A 17 -10.50 -8.26 6.40
CA VAL A 17 -10.04 -7.63 5.16
C VAL A 17 -8.83 -8.40 4.61
N PHE A 18 -7.89 -8.83 5.45
CA PHE A 18 -6.74 -9.64 5.02
C PHE A 18 -7.17 -11.01 4.47
N ALA A 19 -8.13 -11.68 5.12
CA ALA A 19 -8.68 -12.96 4.65
C ALA A 19 -9.53 -12.79 3.37
N LEU A 20 -10.27 -11.67 3.22
CA LEU A 20 -11.02 -11.38 1.99
C LEU A 20 -10.08 -11.02 0.83
N CYS A 21 -8.95 -10.34 1.09
CA CYS A 21 -7.96 -10.05 0.03
C CYS A 21 -7.25 -11.31 -0.47
N LEU A 22 -7.11 -12.35 0.36
CA LEU A 22 -6.56 -13.65 -0.06
C LEU A 22 -7.58 -14.49 -0.86
N PHE A 23 -8.91 -14.23 -0.71
CA PHE A 23 -9.98 -15.02 -1.33
C PHE A 23 -10.99 -14.18 -2.13
N ALA A 24 -11.01 -12.87 -2.00
CA ALA A 24 -11.72 -12.02 -2.93
C ALA A 24 -10.95 -12.06 -4.25
N LYS A 25 -11.25 -13.06 -5.06
CA LYS A 25 -11.16 -12.82 -6.49
C LYS A 25 -11.87 -11.49 -6.69
N PRO A 26 -11.22 -10.49 -7.34
CA PRO A 26 -11.92 -9.27 -7.66
C PRO A 26 -13.27 -9.67 -8.22
N ASN A 27 -14.33 -9.00 -7.78
CA ASN A 27 -15.61 -9.06 -8.46
C ASN A 27 -15.43 -8.33 -9.80
N THR A 28 -14.45 -8.79 -10.55
CA THR A 28 -14.35 -8.50 -11.95
C THR A 28 -15.56 -9.17 -12.54
N ALA A 29 -16.40 -8.42 -13.22
CA ALA A 29 -17.21 -8.99 -14.27
C ALA A 29 -16.23 -9.91 -15.03
N GLN A 30 -16.32 -11.18 -14.75
CA GLN A 30 -15.40 -12.21 -15.14
C GLN A 30 -15.42 -12.22 -16.66
N ALA A 31 -14.29 -12.05 -17.30
CA ALA A 31 -14.06 -12.61 -18.62
C ALA A 31 -14.07 -14.14 -18.52
N ALA A 32 -15.19 -14.69 -18.02
CA ALA A 32 -15.53 -16.12 -18.04
C ALA A 32 -16.12 -16.48 -19.39
N GLY A 33 -15.40 -16.05 -20.44
CA GLY A 33 -15.68 -16.33 -21.82
C GLY A 33 -14.86 -15.37 -22.64
N GLY A 34 -13.56 -15.57 -22.74
CA GLY A 34 -12.57 -14.99 -23.61
C GLY A 34 -12.91 -13.72 -24.40
N GLY A 35 -13.37 -12.67 -23.73
CA GLY A 35 -13.61 -11.39 -24.41
C GLY A 35 -12.29 -10.68 -24.76
N TRP A 36 -12.30 -9.95 -25.85
CA TRP A 36 -11.11 -9.32 -26.44
C TRP A 36 -11.42 -7.92 -26.97
N LEU A 37 -10.43 -7.03 -26.95
CA LEU A 37 -10.56 -5.71 -27.53
C LEU A 37 -10.28 -5.75 -29.03
N TYR A 38 -11.23 -5.28 -29.84
CA TYR A 38 -11.06 -5.09 -31.28
C TYR A 38 -11.32 -3.65 -31.66
N LEU A 39 -10.53 -3.16 -32.62
CA LEU A 39 -10.71 -1.86 -33.21
C LEU A 39 -11.86 -1.88 -34.22
N ASN A 40 -12.85 -1.05 -34.00
CA ASN A 40 -13.90 -0.84 -34.99
C ASN A 40 -13.38 0.13 -36.09
N PRO A 41 -13.26 -0.32 -37.36
CA PRO A 41 -12.68 0.50 -38.42
C PRO A 41 -13.61 1.65 -38.89
N VAL A 42 -14.87 1.65 -38.46
CA VAL A 42 -15.88 2.66 -38.88
C VAL A 42 -15.68 3.94 -38.04
N ASP A 43 -15.52 3.82 -36.74
CA ASP A 43 -15.40 4.94 -35.82
C ASP A 43 -14.02 5.05 -35.13
N ASN A 44 -13.10 4.14 -35.47
CA ASN A 44 -11.73 4.06 -34.93
C ASN A 44 -11.70 3.93 -33.40
N THR A 45 -12.69 3.22 -32.82
CA THR A 45 -12.82 3.01 -31.37
C THR A 45 -12.55 1.55 -31.03
N TRP A 46 -11.83 1.31 -29.91
CA TRP A 46 -11.63 -0.01 -29.37
C TRP A 46 -12.82 -0.41 -28.50
N TYR A 47 -13.47 -1.51 -28.87
CA TYR A 47 -14.59 -2.10 -28.14
C TYR A 47 -14.24 -3.46 -27.59
N TYR A 48 -14.80 -3.77 -26.41
CA TYR A 48 -14.72 -5.09 -25.81
C TYR A 48 -15.82 -6.00 -26.38
N TYR A 49 -15.42 -7.12 -26.96
CA TYR A 49 -16.29 -8.09 -27.60
C TYR A 49 -16.30 -9.41 -26.82
N VAL A 50 -17.46 -9.99 -26.67
CA VAL A 50 -17.71 -11.36 -26.20
C VAL A 50 -18.54 -12.06 -27.26
N ASP A 51 -18.06 -13.21 -27.76
CA ASP A 51 -18.75 -14.02 -28.79
C ASP A 51 -19.16 -13.22 -30.04
N GLY A 52 -18.31 -12.25 -30.43
CA GLY A 52 -18.52 -11.41 -31.62
C GLY A 52 -19.51 -10.25 -31.43
N VAL A 53 -20.00 -10.02 -30.22
CA VAL A 53 -20.91 -8.93 -29.86
C VAL A 53 -20.21 -7.97 -28.89
N VAL A 54 -20.40 -6.65 -29.10
CA VAL A 54 -19.89 -5.63 -28.17
C VAL A 54 -20.60 -5.76 -26.83
N ASP A 55 -19.81 -5.95 -25.76
CA ASP A 55 -20.33 -5.93 -24.40
C ASP A 55 -20.13 -4.55 -23.76
N THR A 56 -21.15 -3.72 -23.81
CA THR A 56 -21.14 -2.37 -23.22
C THR A 56 -21.28 -2.37 -21.70
N SER A 57 -21.51 -3.51 -21.08
CA SER A 57 -21.58 -3.64 -19.61
C SER A 57 -20.20 -3.87 -18.97
N TYR A 58 -19.21 -4.28 -19.76
CA TYR A 58 -17.90 -4.64 -19.23
C TYR A 58 -17.13 -3.41 -18.73
N THR A 59 -16.57 -3.53 -17.53
CA THR A 59 -15.64 -2.57 -16.93
C THR A 59 -14.52 -3.35 -16.23
N GLY A 60 -13.26 -3.06 -16.55
CA GLY A 60 -12.09 -3.77 -16.02
C GLY A 60 -10.94 -3.83 -17.01
N LEU A 61 -9.92 -4.63 -16.72
CA LEU A 61 -8.79 -4.82 -17.62
C LEU A 61 -9.14 -5.83 -18.72
N ALA A 62 -8.92 -5.46 -19.96
CA ALA A 62 -9.07 -6.32 -21.14
C ALA A 62 -7.84 -6.25 -22.04
N GLN A 63 -7.63 -7.29 -22.82
CA GLN A 63 -6.43 -7.48 -23.65
C GLN A 63 -6.74 -7.29 -25.14
N ASN A 64 -5.72 -6.81 -25.86
CA ASN A 64 -5.60 -6.94 -27.32
C ASN A 64 -4.14 -7.33 -27.69
N ASP A 65 -3.82 -7.35 -28.97
CA ASP A 65 -2.47 -7.68 -29.47
C ASP A 65 -1.35 -6.72 -29.00
N PHE A 66 -1.73 -5.56 -28.46
CA PHE A 66 -0.79 -4.52 -28.01
C PHE A 66 -0.62 -4.48 -26.49
N GLY A 67 -1.46 -5.22 -25.72
CA GLY A 67 -1.35 -5.27 -24.26
C GLY A 67 -2.68 -5.23 -23.53
N TRP A 68 -2.62 -4.77 -22.25
CA TRP A 68 -3.75 -4.67 -21.33
C TRP A 68 -4.22 -3.23 -21.20
N TRP A 69 -5.52 -3.04 -21.29
CA TRP A 69 -6.17 -1.73 -21.29
C TRP A 69 -7.35 -1.71 -20.30
N TYR A 70 -7.55 -0.58 -19.65
CA TYR A 70 -8.73 -0.41 -18.81
C TYR A 70 -9.92 -0.04 -19.66
N VAL A 71 -10.96 -0.82 -19.53
CA VAL A 71 -12.24 -0.66 -20.25
C VAL A 71 -13.28 -0.13 -19.29
N SER A 72 -14.05 0.82 -19.71
CA SER A 72 -15.24 1.32 -19.03
C SER A 72 -16.41 1.33 -19.99
N ASN A 73 -17.52 0.68 -19.59
CA ASN A 73 -18.71 0.56 -20.43
C ASN A 73 -18.41 0.03 -21.85
N GLY A 74 -17.55 -0.98 -21.94
CA GLY A 74 -17.22 -1.68 -23.18
C GLY A 74 -16.24 -0.97 -24.11
N THR A 75 -15.67 0.19 -23.74
CA THR A 75 -14.66 0.92 -24.50
C THR A 75 -13.43 1.23 -23.66
N ILE A 76 -12.25 1.39 -24.28
CA ILE A 76 -11.04 1.80 -23.53
C ILE A 76 -11.27 3.19 -22.93
N ASP A 77 -11.03 3.29 -21.62
CA ASP A 77 -11.01 4.56 -20.90
C ASP A 77 -9.58 5.09 -20.78
N TRP A 78 -9.19 5.94 -21.71
CA TRP A 78 -7.88 6.57 -21.77
C TRP A 78 -7.57 7.53 -20.63
N ASN A 79 -8.57 7.89 -19.81
CA ASN A 79 -8.39 8.79 -18.68
C ASN A 79 -8.23 8.04 -17.36
N TYR A 80 -8.48 6.72 -17.33
CA TYR A 80 -8.39 5.96 -16.10
C TYR A 80 -6.97 5.92 -15.56
N THR A 81 -6.82 6.27 -14.29
CA THR A 81 -5.59 6.12 -13.51
C THR A 81 -5.94 5.57 -12.13
N GLY A 82 -5.30 4.48 -11.73
CA GLY A 82 -5.57 3.81 -10.47
C GLY A 82 -5.26 2.33 -10.53
N MET A 83 -5.68 1.60 -9.50
CA MET A 83 -5.51 0.14 -9.46
C MET A 83 -6.66 -0.57 -10.15
N ALA A 84 -6.32 -1.55 -10.97
CA ALA A 84 -7.29 -2.43 -11.60
C ALA A 84 -6.80 -3.90 -11.54
N ALA A 85 -7.72 -4.85 -11.55
CA ALA A 85 -7.39 -6.26 -11.48
C ALA A 85 -7.86 -7.05 -12.70
N ASN A 86 -7.15 -8.15 -12.96
CA ASN A 86 -7.58 -9.22 -13.86
C ASN A 86 -7.32 -10.58 -13.19
N GLU A 87 -7.45 -11.67 -13.93
CA GLU A 87 -7.20 -13.04 -13.45
C GLU A 87 -5.76 -13.29 -13.00
N PHE A 88 -4.80 -12.43 -13.38
CA PHE A 88 -3.38 -12.56 -13.02
C PHE A 88 -3.00 -11.74 -11.79
N GLY A 89 -3.83 -10.77 -11.36
CA GLY A 89 -3.56 -9.95 -10.18
C GLY A 89 -4.02 -8.51 -10.27
N TRP A 90 -3.38 -7.68 -9.42
CA TRP A 90 -3.62 -6.24 -9.34
C TRP A 90 -2.49 -5.45 -10.00
N TRP A 91 -2.87 -4.46 -10.76
CA TRP A 91 -1.99 -3.65 -11.59
C TRP A 91 -2.26 -2.16 -11.38
N TYR A 92 -1.23 -1.35 -11.51
CA TYR A 92 -1.40 0.09 -11.60
C TYR A 92 -1.57 0.51 -13.06
N VAL A 93 -2.63 1.24 -13.32
CA VAL A 93 -3.02 1.75 -14.64
C VAL A 93 -2.82 3.24 -14.65
N SER A 94 -2.28 3.78 -15.73
CA SER A 94 -2.15 5.20 -15.98
C SER A 94 -2.49 5.49 -17.45
N GLY A 95 -3.41 6.43 -17.69
CA GLY A 95 -3.86 6.73 -19.05
C GLY A 95 -4.48 5.51 -19.76
N GLY A 96 -5.22 4.69 -19.04
CA GLY A 96 -5.93 3.51 -19.57
C GLY A 96 -5.07 2.28 -19.84
N THR A 97 -3.75 2.32 -19.62
CA THR A 97 -2.84 1.18 -19.82
C THR A 97 -2.06 0.85 -18.55
N ILE A 98 -1.60 -0.40 -18.39
CA ILE A 98 -0.74 -0.77 -17.25
C ILE A 98 0.55 0.05 -17.34
N ASP A 99 0.88 0.75 -16.25
CA ASP A 99 2.11 1.52 -16.12
C ASP A 99 3.21 0.67 -15.46
N TRP A 100 4.00 0.02 -16.26
CA TRP A 100 5.11 -0.84 -15.83
C TRP A 100 6.27 -0.09 -15.15
N ASN A 101 6.25 1.25 -15.18
CA ASN A 101 7.28 2.07 -14.53
C ASN A 101 6.85 2.56 -13.15
N TYR A 102 5.57 2.41 -12.81
CA TYR A 102 5.07 2.88 -11.53
C TYR A 102 5.59 2.03 -10.37
N THR A 103 6.22 2.68 -9.41
CA THR A 103 6.61 2.09 -8.11
C THR A 103 6.24 3.07 -7.01
N GLY A 104 5.47 2.62 -6.02
CA GLY A 104 4.97 3.46 -4.94
C GLY A 104 3.66 2.96 -4.36
N MET A 105 3.02 3.81 -3.54
CA MET A 105 1.73 3.48 -2.93
C MET A 105 0.58 3.84 -3.87
N ALA A 106 -0.38 2.94 -4.00
CA ALA A 106 -1.64 3.17 -4.70
C ALA A 106 -2.81 2.61 -3.89
N ALA A 107 -4.00 3.21 -4.08
CA ALA A 107 -5.20 2.79 -3.38
C ALA A 107 -6.22 2.16 -4.31
N ASN A 108 -7.03 1.26 -3.74
CA ASN A 108 -8.28 0.78 -4.31
C ASN A 108 -9.36 0.74 -3.21
N ASP A 109 -10.53 0.18 -3.49
CA ASP A 109 -11.64 0.06 -2.54
C ASP A 109 -11.31 -0.77 -1.28
N PHE A 110 -10.22 -1.53 -1.31
CA PHE A 110 -9.79 -2.40 -0.21
C PHE A 110 -8.70 -1.77 0.66
N GLY A 111 -8.06 -0.66 0.22
CA GLY A 111 -7.03 0.03 0.99
C GLY A 111 -5.83 0.52 0.18
N TRP A 112 -4.73 0.75 0.89
CA TRP A 112 -3.46 1.20 0.32
C TRP A 112 -2.49 0.04 0.15
N TRP A 113 -1.86 -0.01 -1.02
CA TRP A 113 -0.98 -1.08 -1.45
C TRP A 113 0.33 -0.54 -1.99
N TYR A 114 1.38 -1.33 -1.89
CA TYR A 114 2.66 -1.01 -2.51
C TYR A 114 2.79 -1.71 -3.86
N ILE A 115 3.12 -0.93 -4.87
CA ILE A 115 3.26 -1.35 -6.25
C ILE A 115 4.73 -1.30 -6.62
N THR A 116 5.24 -2.32 -7.28
CA THR A 116 6.58 -2.37 -7.85
C THR A 116 6.48 -2.69 -9.34
N ASN A 117 6.99 -1.79 -10.19
CA ASN A 117 6.94 -1.96 -11.65
C ASN A 117 5.52 -2.30 -12.14
N GLY A 118 4.54 -1.52 -11.70
CA GLY A 118 3.13 -1.65 -12.11
C GLY A 118 2.37 -2.82 -11.49
N VAL A 119 3.02 -3.66 -10.68
CA VAL A 119 2.43 -4.86 -10.07
C VAL A 119 2.33 -4.70 -8.56
N LEU A 120 1.24 -5.17 -7.96
CA LEU A 120 1.12 -5.24 -6.49
C LEU A 120 2.21 -6.15 -5.91
N ASP A 121 3.05 -5.59 -5.05
CA ASP A 121 4.20 -6.26 -4.46
C ASP A 121 3.88 -6.80 -3.06
N TRP A 122 3.46 -8.05 -2.99
CA TRP A 122 3.14 -8.75 -1.75
C TRP A 122 4.36 -9.01 -0.83
N ASN A 123 5.58 -8.78 -1.33
CA ASN A 123 6.80 -9.00 -0.54
C ASN A 123 7.31 -7.72 0.09
N TYR A 124 6.78 -6.55 -0.31
CA TYR A 124 7.26 -5.28 0.22
C TYR A 124 6.89 -5.13 1.69
N THR A 125 7.90 -4.89 2.53
CA THR A 125 7.75 -4.53 3.94
C THR A 125 8.72 -3.40 4.24
N GLY A 126 8.20 -2.28 4.77
CA GLY A 126 9.01 -1.09 5.04
C GLY A 126 8.20 0.21 4.95
N MET A 127 8.91 1.33 5.01
CA MET A 127 8.28 2.65 4.89
C MET A 127 8.05 3.02 3.42
N ALA A 128 6.87 3.53 3.14
CA ALA A 128 6.50 4.09 1.85
C ALA A 128 5.75 5.41 2.03
N ALA A 129 5.80 6.27 1.02
CA ALA A 129 5.12 7.57 1.05
C ALA A 129 4.04 7.68 -0.01
N ASN A 130 3.02 8.47 0.31
CA ASN A 130 2.03 9.00 -0.62
C ASN A 130 1.79 10.49 -0.34
N ASP A 131 0.81 11.11 -0.99
CA ASP A 131 0.47 12.52 -0.81
C ASP A 131 0.05 12.89 0.62
N PHE A 132 -0.29 11.92 1.45
CA PHE A 132 -0.75 12.11 2.84
C PHE A 132 0.36 11.93 3.87
N GLY A 133 1.54 11.41 3.47
CA GLY A 133 2.69 11.22 4.37
C GLY A 133 3.41 9.89 4.23
N TRP A 134 4.15 9.51 5.30
CA TRP A 134 4.91 8.28 5.39
C TRP A 134 4.15 7.22 6.17
N TRP A 135 4.14 6.02 5.64
CA TRP A 135 3.39 4.88 6.15
C TRP A 135 4.25 3.63 6.22
N TYR A 136 3.91 2.72 7.11
CA TYR A 136 4.56 1.41 7.19
C TYR A 136 3.71 0.36 6.48
N MET A 137 4.35 -0.35 5.58
CA MET A 137 3.74 -1.42 4.80
C MET A 137 4.23 -2.76 5.33
N THR A 138 3.37 -3.76 5.35
CA THR A 138 3.71 -5.15 5.64
C THR A 138 3.06 -6.04 4.58
N ASN A 139 3.88 -6.85 3.90
CA ASN A 139 3.41 -7.72 2.82
C ASN A 139 2.58 -6.95 1.78
N GLY A 140 3.08 -5.82 1.34
CA GLY A 140 2.45 -4.98 0.31
C GLY A 140 1.24 -4.17 0.77
N ALA A 141 0.72 -4.36 1.97
CA ALA A 141 -0.43 -3.66 2.52
C ALA A 141 -0.03 -2.65 3.61
N LEU A 142 -0.78 -1.55 3.72
CA LEU A 142 -0.60 -0.60 4.83
C LEU A 142 -0.93 -1.28 6.17
N ASP A 143 0.06 -1.28 7.08
CA ASP A 143 -0.06 -1.92 8.39
C ASP A 143 -0.45 -0.92 9.48
N TRP A 144 -1.74 -0.78 9.72
CA TRP A 144 -2.30 0.08 10.77
C TRP A 144 -1.94 -0.35 12.21
N ASN A 145 -1.37 -1.53 12.40
CA ASN A 145 -0.99 -2.02 13.73
C ASN A 145 0.48 -1.77 14.06
N TYR A 146 1.28 -1.41 13.06
CA TYR A 146 2.71 -1.20 13.28
C TYR A 146 2.96 0.02 14.16
N THR A 147 3.68 -0.20 15.26
CA THR A 147 4.19 0.86 16.14
C THR A 147 5.62 0.51 16.53
N GLY A 148 6.55 1.40 16.23
CA GLY A 148 7.98 1.16 16.47
C GLY A 148 8.86 1.98 15.54
N MET A 149 10.16 1.67 15.56
CA MET A 149 11.12 2.33 14.67
C MET A 149 11.14 1.65 13.30
N ALA A 150 11.14 2.46 12.26
CA ALA A 150 11.31 2.02 10.88
C ALA A 150 12.28 2.95 10.15
N ALA A 151 12.95 2.43 9.12
CA ALA A 151 13.91 3.19 8.33
C ALA A 151 13.43 3.38 6.89
N ASN A 152 13.86 4.50 6.31
CA ASN A 152 13.84 4.75 4.87
C ASN A 152 15.18 5.37 4.44
N ASP A 153 15.31 5.82 3.20
CA ASP A 153 16.52 6.43 2.65
C ASP A 153 16.97 7.71 3.39
N PHE A 154 16.08 8.32 4.18
CA PHE A 154 16.36 9.56 4.93
C PHE A 154 16.75 9.31 6.38
N GLY A 155 16.62 8.07 6.90
CA GLY A 155 16.99 7.71 8.26
C GLY A 155 15.97 6.87 9.00
N TRP A 156 16.07 6.89 10.35
CA TRP A 156 15.20 6.16 11.26
C TRP A 156 14.11 7.04 11.84
N TRP A 157 12.89 6.52 11.87
CA TRP A 157 11.68 7.24 12.25
C TRP A 157 10.82 6.41 13.20
N TYR A 158 10.02 7.07 14.01
CA TYR A 158 9.08 6.41 14.89
C TYR A 158 7.67 6.43 14.30
N MET A 159 7.13 5.24 14.13
CA MET A 159 5.79 5.01 13.59
C MET A 159 4.80 4.73 14.71
N THR A 160 3.57 5.15 14.56
CA THR A 160 2.46 4.79 15.45
C THR A 160 1.23 4.49 14.61
N ASN A 161 0.65 3.31 14.79
CA ASN A 161 -0.51 2.87 14.01
C ASN A 161 -0.27 3.01 12.50
N GLY A 162 0.88 2.57 12.03
CA GLY A 162 1.26 2.59 10.63
C GLY A 162 1.69 3.95 10.06
N ALA A 163 1.51 5.04 10.79
CA ALA A 163 1.86 6.40 10.36
C ALA A 163 3.10 6.94 11.06
N LEU A 164 3.89 7.75 10.36
CA LEU A 164 5.01 8.49 10.97
C LEU A 164 4.48 9.46 12.03
N ASN A 165 4.99 9.31 13.26
CA ASN A 165 4.55 10.11 14.39
C ASN A 165 5.52 11.27 14.70
N TRP A 166 5.30 12.41 14.10
CA TRP A 166 6.08 13.63 14.31
C TRP A 166 6.03 14.20 15.75
N ASN A 167 5.07 13.74 16.56
CA ASN A 167 4.93 14.21 17.93
C ASN A 167 5.65 13.32 18.93
N TYR A 168 6.20 12.18 18.51
CA TYR A 168 6.89 11.28 19.42
C TYR A 168 8.26 11.83 19.79
N THR A 169 8.51 11.96 21.07
CA THR A 169 9.83 12.24 21.66
C THR A 169 10.04 11.30 22.84
N GLY A 170 11.14 10.57 22.84
CA GLY A 170 11.42 9.57 23.87
C GLY A 170 12.29 8.43 23.38
N MET A 171 12.31 7.36 24.16
CA MET A 171 13.10 6.17 23.89
C MET A 171 12.35 5.21 22.98
N ALA A 172 13.02 4.70 21.96
CA ALA A 172 12.52 3.62 21.12
C ALA A 172 13.63 2.61 20.83
N ALA A 173 13.23 1.37 20.53
CA ALA A 173 14.18 0.30 20.19
C ALA A 173 13.94 -0.19 18.75
N ASN A 174 15.02 -0.66 18.15
CA ASN A 174 15.01 -1.47 16.93
C ASN A 174 15.97 -2.65 17.11
N ASP A 175 16.24 -3.42 16.06
CA ASP A 175 17.13 -4.59 16.09
C ASP A 175 18.59 -4.25 16.44
N PHE A 176 18.98 -2.96 16.37
CA PHE A 176 20.33 -2.50 16.66
C PHE A 176 20.49 -1.94 18.07
N GLY A 177 19.39 -1.76 18.83
CA GLY A 177 19.44 -1.28 20.21
C GLY A 177 18.38 -0.22 20.55
N TRP A 178 18.67 0.53 21.64
CA TRP A 178 17.81 1.60 22.14
C TRP A 178 18.34 2.97 21.74
N TRP A 179 17.42 3.79 21.24
CA TRP A 179 17.70 5.09 20.64
C TRP A 179 16.83 6.16 21.24
N TYR A 180 17.29 7.42 21.19
CA TYR A 180 16.48 8.56 21.54
C TYR A 180 15.89 9.19 20.29
N ILE A 181 14.59 9.44 20.31
CA ILE A 181 13.82 10.00 19.21
C ILE A 181 13.35 11.39 19.62
N THR A 182 13.50 12.36 18.75
CA THR A 182 12.98 13.71 18.90
C THR A 182 12.11 14.06 17.71
N ASN A 183 10.86 14.44 17.97
CA ASN A 183 9.89 14.79 16.91
C ASN A 183 9.81 13.71 15.81
N GLY A 184 9.71 12.47 16.21
CA GLY A 184 9.56 11.34 15.30
C GLY A 184 10.84 10.84 14.63
N ALA A 185 11.94 11.58 14.70
CA ALA A 185 13.22 11.25 14.06
C ALA A 185 14.26 10.77 15.09
N LEU A 186 15.14 9.85 14.67
CA LEU A 186 16.32 9.47 15.45
C LEU A 186 17.20 10.71 15.69
N ASP A 187 17.46 11.01 16.96
CA ASP A 187 18.25 12.17 17.39
C ASP A 187 19.65 11.76 17.85
N LEU A 188 20.60 11.73 16.93
CA LEU A 188 22.00 11.46 17.23
C LEU A 188 22.72 12.60 17.96
N SER A 189 22.08 13.74 18.15
CA SER A 189 22.63 14.85 18.92
C SER A 189 22.23 14.82 20.40
N PHE A 190 21.30 13.94 20.78
CA PHE A 190 20.80 13.88 22.14
C PHE A 190 21.85 13.34 23.11
N HIS A 191 22.11 14.12 24.16
CA HIS A 191 22.92 13.77 25.32
C HIS A 191 22.10 14.03 26.58
N GLY A 192 21.86 13.01 27.40
CA GLY A 192 21.06 13.20 28.60
C GLY A 192 20.38 11.94 29.11
N ILE A 193 19.46 12.11 30.01
CA ILE A 193 18.70 11.01 30.60
C ILE A 193 17.38 10.88 29.86
N GLY A 194 17.15 9.69 29.29
CA GLY A 194 15.84 9.26 28.80
C GLY A 194 15.17 8.31 29.78
N SER A 195 13.85 8.27 29.81
CA SER A 195 13.09 7.37 30.68
C SER A 195 11.94 6.69 29.94
N ASN A 196 11.59 5.49 30.38
CA ASN A 196 10.39 4.78 29.98
C ASN A 196 9.79 4.04 31.20
N ALA A 197 8.82 3.17 30.99
CA ALA A 197 8.16 2.40 32.04
C ALA A 197 9.11 1.47 32.84
N TYR A 198 10.32 1.20 32.32
CA TYR A 198 11.29 0.30 32.94
C TYR A 198 12.42 1.02 33.68
N GLY A 199 12.53 2.39 33.57
CA GLY A 199 13.54 3.15 34.29
C GLY A 199 14.13 4.32 33.52
N TYR A 200 15.33 4.72 33.96
CA TYR A 200 16.11 5.84 33.44
C TYR A 200 17.42 5.34 32.85
N TRP A 201 17.80 5.88 31.70
CA TRP A 201 19.06 5.54 31.04
C TRP A 201 19.74 6.79 30.51
N TYR A 202 21.06 6.79 30.57
CA TYR A 202 21.86 7.84 29.97
C TYR A 202 22.05 7.58 28.48
N TYR A 203 21.93 8.60 27.68
CA TYR A 203 22.13 8.60 26.23
C TYR A 203 23.32 9.46 25.87
N ASN A 204 24.14 8.96 24.95
CA ASN A 204 25.25 9.68 24.34
C ASN A 204 25.17 9.51 22.83
N ASN A 205 25.10 10.65 22.10
CA ASN A 205 24.85 10.64 20.66
C ASN A 205 23.60 9.83 20.27
N GLY A 206 22.52 10.00 21.01
CA GLY A 206 21.24 9.33 20.75
C GLY A 206 21.22 7.83 21.04
N VAL A 207 22.35 7.22 21.41
CA VAL A 207 22.50 5.81 21.74
C VAL A 207 22.42 5.62 23.24
N ARG A 208 21.69 4.63 23.70
CA ARG A 208 21.66 4.27 25.12
C ARG A 208 23.05 3.78 25.56
N SER A 209 23.59 4.41 26.59
CA SER A 209 24.81 3.95 27.26
C SER A 209 24.54 2.71 28.11
N GLU A 210 25.45 1.73 28.10
CA GLU A 210 25.38 0.55 28.98
C GLU A 210 25.99 0.84 30.36
N GLU A 211 26.52 2.04 30.58
CA GLU A 211 27.07 2.42 31.90
C GLU A 211 25.92 2.67 32.89
N HIS A 212 25.97 1.91 33.98
CA HIS A 212 25.10 1.99 35.14
C HIS A 212 25.59 3.05 36.13
#